data_4b10743e4d00f59cbdc1f44c1f0d02c1
#
_entry.id   4b10743e4d00f59cbdc1f44c1f0d02c1
#
_cell.length_a   1.000
_cell.length_b   1.000
_cell.length_c   1.000
_cell.angle_alpha   90.00
_cell.angle_beta   90.00
_cell.angle_gamma   90.00
#
_symmetry.space_group_name_H-M   'P 1'
#
loop_
_entity.id
_entity.type
_entity.pdbx_description
1 polymer ?
#
loop_
_entity_poly.entity_id
_entity_poly.type
_entity_poly.pdbx_seq_one_letter_code
_entity_poly.pdbx_strand_id
1 'polypeptide(L)'
;YGETEEFLGSLKAIGIMNVEMESAAVLTTCQRYGIRGACICTCGNDDTSEESRTVYKATMEGQIRIALDAMYEFDLRQKEGKLVNGGGMGWVKSV
;
A
#
# COMPACT_ATOMS: atom_id res chain seq x y z
N TYR A 1 -0.92 -5.70 -18.02
CA TYR A 1 -1.51 -5.43 -19.33
C TYR A 1 -1.87 -3.96 -19.43
N GLY A 2 -1.59 -3.34 -20.57
CA GLY A 2 -1.89 -1.93 -20.77
C GLY A 2 -0.90 -0.97 -20.14
N GLU A 3 0.22 -1.46 -19.64
CA GLU A 3 1.29 -0.60 -19.12
C GLU A 3 2.12 -0.03 -20.26
N THR A 4 1.48 0.67 -21.18
CA THR A 4 2.17 1.39 -22.24
C THR A 4 2.59 2.77 -21.72
N GLU A 5 3.57 3.38 -22.37
CA GLU A 5 3.97 4.73 -22.03
C GLU A 5 2.80 5.71 -22.15
N GLU A 6 1.96 5.53 -23.15
CA GLU A 6 0.78 6.37 -23.36
C GLU A 6 -0.20 6.22 -22.20
N PHE A 7 -0.48 5.00 -21.77
CA PHE A 7 -1.39 4.75 -20.66
C PHE A 7 -0.83 5.31 -19.36
N LEU A 8 0.43 5.05 -19.06
CA LEU A 8 1.06 5.59 -17.84
C LEU A 8 1.10 7.10 -17.86
N GLY A 9 1.34 7.71 -19.02
CA GLY A 9 1.31 9.15 -19.18
C GLY A 9 -0.07 9.73 -18.88
N SER A 10 -1.13 9.07 -19.33
CA SER A 10 -2.49 9.52 -19.06
C SER A 10 -2.85 9.43 -17.57
N LEU A 11 -2.39 8.40 -16.89
CA LEU A 11 -2.59 8.28 -15.44
C LEU A 11 -1.84 9.38 -14.69
N LYS A 12 -0.61 9.66 -15.09
CA LYS A 12 0.19 10.72 -14.50
C LYS A 12 -0.49 12.08 -14.67
N ALA A 13 -1.09 12.31 -15.82
CA ALA A 13 -1.76 13.58 -16.12
C ALA A 13 -2.94 13.85 -15.18
N ILE A 14 -3.60 12.81 -14.67
CA ILE A 14 -4.71 12.96 -13.73
C ILE A 14 -4.29 12.82 -12.27
N GLY A 15 -3.00 12.81 -12.00
CA GLY A 15 -2.48 12.83 -10.64
C GLY A 15 -2.22 11.47 -10.01
N ILE A 16 -2.27 10.40 -10.78
CA ILE A 16 -1.93 9.08 -10.27
C ILE A 16 -0.42 9.02 -10.05
N MET A 17 -0.01 8.66 -8.87
CA MET A 17 1.40 8.73 -8.45
C MET A 17 2.13 7.40 -8.57
N ASN A 18 1.45 6.30 -8.50
CA ASN A 18 2.07 4.99 -8.67
C ASN A 18 1.08 3.99 -9.24
N VAL A 19 1.63 2.86 -9.67
CA VAL A 19 0.85 1.74 -10.20
C VAL A 19 1.42 0.47 -9.57
N GLU A 20 0.55 -0.40 -9.12
CA GLU A 20 0.93 -1.72 -8.64
C GLU A 20 -0.18 -2.70 -9.00
N MET A 21 0.04 -3.98 -8.86
CA MET A 21 -0.85 -4.95 -9.51
C MET A 21 -1.58 -5.91 -8.56
N GLU A 22 -1.26 -5.91 -7.29
CA GLU A 22 -1.77 -6.92 -6.35
C GLU A 22 -2.73 -6.38 -5.30
N SER A 23 -2.63 -5.11 -4.95
CA SER A 23 -3.37 -4.57 -3.81
C SER A 23 -4.88 -4.58 -4.01
N ALA A 24 -5.35 -4.42 -5.23
CA ALA A 24 -6.79 -4.44 -5.49
C ALA A 24 -7.42 -5.75 -5.04
N ALA A 25 -6.77 -6.88 -5.36
CA ALA A 25 -7.26 -8.18 -4.95
C ALA A 25 -7.23 -8.36 -3.44
N VAL A 26 -6.14 -7.95 -2.81
CA VAL A 26 -5.97 -8.07 -1.36
C VAL A 26 -6.99 -7.21 -0.61
N LEU A 27 -7.09 -5.94 -0.98
CA LEU A 27 -7.98 -5.01 -0.29
C LEU A 27 -9.46 -5.36 -0.49
N THR A 28 -9.82 -5.79 -1.69
CA THR A 28 -11.19 -6.22 -1.98
C THR A 28 -11.55 -7.46 -1.17
N THR A 29 -10.64 -8.41 -1.09
CA THR A 29 -10.85 -9.63 -0.32
C THR A 29 -10.99 -9.31 1.17
N CYS A 30 -10.14 -8.43 1.69
CA CYS A 30 -10.23 -7.99 3.08
C CYS A 30 -11.58 -7.36 3.37
N GLN A 31 -12.04 -6.49 2.49
CA GLN A 31 -13.33 -5.84 2.66
C GLN A 31 -14.48 -6.84 2.65
N ARG A 32 -14.44 -7.81 1.75
CA ARG A 32 -15.49 -8.82 1.67
C ARG A 32 -15.61 -9.64 2.95
N TYR A 33 -14.51 -9.94 3.59
CA TYR A 33 -14.52 -10.77 4.79
C TYR A 33 -14.47 -9.96 6.08
N GLY A 34 -14.58 -8.65 6.00
CA GLY A 34 -14.56 -7.81 7.19
C GLY A 34 -13.21 -7.76 7.88
N ILE A 35 -12.16 -8.01 7.14
CA ILE A 35 -10.78 -7.97 7.64
C ILE A 35 -10.15 -6.65 7.25
N ARG A 36 -9.38 -6.06 8.14
CA ARG A 36 -8.67 -4.83 7.83
C ARG A 36 -7.52 -5.12 6.89
N GLY A 37 -7.36 -4.29 5.88
CA GLY A 37 -6.27 -4.41 4.93
C GLY A 37 -5.72 -3.05 4.59
N ALA A 38 -4.44 -3.01 4.28
CA ALA A 38 -3.76 -1.81 3.84
C ALA A 38 -2.65 -2.16 2.86
N CYS A 39 -2.13 -1.17 2.20
CA CYS A 39 -1.06 -1.34 1.24
C CYS A 39 0.01 -0.29 1.45
N ILE A 40 1.25 -0.74 1.45
CA ILE A 40 2.42 0.13 1.47
C ILE A 40 3.24 -0.22 0.25
N CYS A 41 3.57 0.80 -0.54
CA CYS A 41 4.30 0.61 -1.78
C CYS A 41 5.69 1.22 -1.69
N THR A 42 6.67 0.52 -2.22
CA THR A 42 7.99 1.06 -2.46
C THR A 42 8.04 1.50 -3.92
N CYS A 43 8.46 2.73 -4.17
CA CYS A 43 8.64 3.20 -5.54
C CYS A 43 9.79 2.46 -6.18
N GLY A 44 9.47 1.63 -7.17
CA GLY A 44 10.45 1.00 -8.02
C GLY A 44 10.90 1.96 -9.10
N ASN A 45 12.02 1.65 -9.69
CA ASN A 45 12.55 2.42 -10.79
C ASN A 45 12.48 1.58 -12.06
N ASP A 46 12.16 2.21 -13.18
CA ASP A 46 12.17 1.53 -14.48
C ASP A 46 13.58 1.13 -14.91
N ASP A 47 14.59 1.69 -14.28
CA ASP A 47 15.97 1.41 -14.55
C ASP A 47 16.31 0.00 -14.07
N THR A 48 16.80 -0.82 -14.98
CA THR A 48 17.21 -2.20 -14.70
C THR A 48 18.65 -2.30 -14.24
N SER A 49 19.31 -1.18 -13.97
CA SER A 49 20.69 -1.18 -13.53
C SER A 49 20.84 -1.90 -12.19
N GLU A 50 22.04 -2.42 -11.95
CA GLU A 50 22.35 -3.10 -10.71
C GLU A 50 22.28 -2.15 -9.51
N GLU A 51 22.65 -0.91 -9.72
CA GLU A 51 22.56 0.14 -8.70
C GLU A 51 21.13 0.37 -8.27
N SER A 52 20.20 0.50 -9.22
CA SER A 52 18.79 0.65 -8.92
C SER A 52 18.23 -0.54 -8.17
N ARG A 53 18.66 -1.74 -8.50
CA ARG A 53 18.21 -2.94 -7.79
C ARG A 53 18.71 -2.95 -6.35
N THR A 54 19.92 -2.49 -6.10
CA THR A 54 20.46 -2.42 -4.75
C THR A 54 19.68 -1.43 -3.90
N VAL A 55 19.40 -0.26 -4.44
CA VAL A 55 18.60 0.76 -3.77
C VAL A 55 17.19 0.24 -3.50
N TYR A 56 16.59 -0.44 -4.46
CA TYR A 56 15.26 -1.01 -4.32
C TYR A 56 15.21 -2.02 -3.17
N LYS A 57 16.20 -2.91 -3.08
CA LYS A 57 16.27 -3.89 -2.00
C LYS A 57 16.35 -3.23 -0.62
N ALA A 58 17.21 -2.22 -0.49
CA ALA A 58 17.34 -1.49 0.76
C ALA A 58 16.02 -0.80 1.15
N THR A 59 15.34 -0.24 0.16
CA THR A 59 14.05 0.41 0.38
C THR A 59 12.97 -0.60 0.76
N MET A 60 13.02 -1.80 0.19
CA MET A 60 12.08 -2.86 0.55
C MET A 60 12.22 -3.31 2.00
N GLU A 61 13.43 -3.37 2.51
CA GLU A 61 13.64 -3.69 3.92
C GLU A 61 13.00 -2.63 4.81
N GLY A 62 13.14 -1.36 4.44
CA GLY A 62 12.48 -0.26 5.13
C GLY A 62 10.97 -0.37 5.08
N GLN A 63 10.43 -0.74 3.93
CA GLN A 63 9.00 -0.94 3.75
C GLN A 63 8.46 -2.03 4.68
N ILE A 64 9.17 -3.15 4.75
CA ILE A 64 8.77 -4.26 5.63
C ILE A 64 8.78 -3.82 7.09
N ARG A 65 9.81 -3.08 7.49
CA ARG A 65 9.91 -2.56 8.85
C ARG A 65 8.77 -1.62 9.17
N ILE A 66 8.46 -0.69 8.27
CA ILE A 66 7.35 0.24 8.45
C ILE A 66 6.03 -0.51 8.61
N ALA A 67 5.81 -1.53 7.78
CA ALA A 67 4.59 -2.33 7.85
C ALA A 67 4.47 -3.05 9.19
N LEU A 68 5.54 -3.68 9.65
CA LEU A 68 5.55 -4.39 10.93
C LEU A 68 5.35 -3.44 12.10
N ASP A 69 6.00 -2.28 12.08
CA ASP A 69 5.85 -1.27 13.13
C ASP A 69 4.42 -0.72 13.15
N ALA A 70 3.83 -0.50 11.99
CA ALA A 70 2.45 -0.03 11.90
C ALA A 70 1.47 -1.07 12.45
N MET A 71 1.68 -2.34 12.17
CA MET A 71 0.84 -3.42 12.68
C MET A 71 0.94 -3.52 14.20
N TYR A 72 2.15 -3.39 14.73
CA TYR A 72 2.38 -3.41 16.17
C TYR A 72 1.69 -2.23 16.84
N GLU A 73 1.87 -1.03 16.32
CA GLU A 73 1.23 0.17 16.85
C GLU A 73 -0.29 0.09 16.79
N PHE A 74 -0.80 -0.44 15.71
CA PHE A 74 -2.24 -0.63 15.54
C PHE A 74 -2.79 -1.59 16.60
N ASP A 75 -2.09 -2.70 16.83
CA ASP A 75 -2.49 -3.68 17.82
C ASP A 75 -2.51 -3.08 19.23
N LEU A 76 -1.49 -2.30 19.57
CA LEU A 76 -1.45 -1.62 20.85
C LEU A 76 -2.63 -0.65 21.01
N ARG A 77 -2.91 0.16 20.01
CA ARG A 77 -4.00 1.12 20.07
C ARG A 77 -5.35 0.44 20.17
N GLN A 78 -5.51 -0.68 19.50
CA GLN A 78 -6.74 -1.45 19.58
C GLN A 78 -6.94 -2.00 20.99
N LYS A 79 -5.91 -2.54 21.60
CA LYS A 79 -5.96 -3.06 22.97
C LYS A 79 -6.25 -1.97 24.00
N GLU A 80 -5.77 -0.76 23.75
CA GLU A 80 -6.02 0.39 24.62
C GLU A 80 -7.36 1.05 24.38
N GLY A 81 -8.12 0.57 23.39
CA GLY A 81 -9.42 1.17 23.05
C GLY A 81 -9.32 2.52 22.39
N LYS A 82 -8.14 2.86 21.85
CA LYS A 82 -7.92 4.18 21.23
C LYS A 82 -8.30 4.25 19.77
N LEU A 83 -8.59 3.11 19.15
CA LEU A 83 -8.99 3.10 17.75
C LEU A 83 -10.49 3.34 17.64
N VAL A 84 -10.83 4.33 16.82
CA VAL A 84 -12.21 4.53 16.43
C VAL A 84 -12.56 3.45 15.41
N ASN A 85 -13.79 2.96 15.49
CA ASN A 85 -14.28 1.98 14.54
C ASN A 85 -14.10 2.48 13.11
N GLY A 86 -13.42 1.69 12.28
CA GLY A 86 -13.05 2.12 10.95
C GLY A 86 -11.82 3.01 10.90
N GLY A 87 -11.16 3.26 12.04
CA GLY A 87 -10.01 4.14 12.11
C GLY A 87 -10.35 5.51 11.53
N GLY A 88 -9.48 6.06 10.70
CA GLY A 88 -9.75 7.30 9.99
C GLY A 88 -10.62 7.13 8.75
N MET A 89 -11.08 5.93 8.48
CA MET A 89 -11.83 5.57 7.29
C MET A 89 -13.29 5.37 7.67
N GLY A 90 -13.98 6.44 7.96
CA GLY A 90 -15.37 6.38 8.43
C GLY A 90 -16.30 5.57 7.54
N TRP A 91 -16.00 5.48 6.26
CA TRP A 91 -16.77 4.68 5.32
C TRP A 91 -16.71 3.18 5.63
N VAL A 92 -15.69 2.73 6.33
CA VAL A 92 -15.55 1.32 6.68
C VAL A 92 -16.61 0.90 7.67
N LYS A 93 -17.00 1.79 8.57
CA LYS A 93 -17.98 1.42 9.58
C LYS A 93 -19.39 1.29 9.03
N SER A 94 -19.65 1.77 7.84
CA SER A 94 -20.96 1.62 7.20
C SER A 94 -21.09 0.28 6.50
N VAL A 95 -20.05 -0.48 6.47
CA VAL A 95 -20.03 -1.80 5.81
C VAL A 95 -20.53 -2.89 6.74
#